data_74f39f9f88d76d5d395aaeff348929a9
#
_entry.id   74f39f9f88d76d5d395aaeff348929a9
#
_cell.length_a   1.000
_cell.length_b   1.000
_cell.length_c   1.000
_cell.angle_alpha   90.00
_cell.angle_beta   90.00
_cell.angle_gamma   90.00
#
_symmetry.space_group_name_H-M   'P 1'
#
loop_
_entity.id
_entity.type
_entity.pdbx_description
1 polymer ?
#
loop_
_entity_poly.entity_id
_entity_poly.type
_entity_poly.pdbx_seq_one_letter_code
_entity_poly.pdbx_strand_id
1 'polypeptide(L)'
;GMGHIGMILADPGDIALLPDPGYIAFETSALFAHAKPYYYRLTAENDFLPDFSSVPEEVMKKAAYLVLSYPSNPVGAAAPKRVYEEAIALSEKYGFAVIADNAYSDICYDGEGGSFLACEGAADAGAEFFSLSKSFDTTGARISFLIGNEALVGAFRRLRSQYDFGMFAPVQAMAV
;
A
#
# COMPACT_ATOMS: atom_id res chain seq x y z
N GLY A 1 10.41 -2.39 -2.71
CA GLY A 1 9.51 -2.19 -1.57
C GLY A 1 8.21 -2.92 -1.81
N MET A 2 7.26 -2.29 -2.49
CA MET A 2 5.89 -2.79 -2.67
C MET A 2 5.81 -4.25 -3.14
N GLY A 3 6.60 -4.66 -4.10
CA GLY A 3 6.59 -6.06 -4.60
C GLY A 3 7.04 -7.13 -3.59
N HIS A 4 7.54 -6.75 -2.42
CA HIS A 4 7.98 -7.69 -1.38
C HIS A 4 7.14 -7.66 -0.10
N ILE A 5 6.18 -6.72 0.00
CA ILE A 5 5.44 -6.51 1.25
C ILE A 5 4.57 -7.74 1.61
N GLY A 6 4.01 -8.42 0.62
CA GLY A 6 3.22 -9.63 0.83
C GLY A 6 3.99 -10.74 1.54
N MET A 7 5.31 -10.83 1.32
CA MET A 7 6.16 -11.87 1.93
C MET A 7 6.28 -11.77 3.46
N ILE A 8 5.90 -10.64 4.05
CA ILE A 8 5.89 -10.46 5.50
C ILE A 8 4.48 -10.41 6.10
N LEU A 9 3.46 -10.33 5.24
CA LEU A 9 2.06 -10.12 5.67
C LEU A 9 1.19 -11.35 5.45
N ALA A 10 1.51 -12.20 4.48
CA ALA A 10 0.63 -13.28 4.07
C ALA A 10 1.34 -14.64 4.08
N ASP A 11 0.61 -15.65 4.48
CA ASP A 11 0.97 -17.05 4.32
C ASP A 11 0.31 -17.65 3.06
N PRO A 12 0.81 -18.81 2.56
CA PRO A 12 0.22 -19.47 1.42
C PRO A 12 -1.29 -19.77 1.61
N GLY A 13 -2.10 -19.20 0.71
CA GLY A 13 -3.56 -19.37 0.71
C GLY A 13 -4.34 -18.23 1.35
N ASP A 14 -3.70 -17.30 2.05
CA ASP A 14 -4.30 -16.05 2.51
C ASP A 14 -4.78 -15.20 1.34
N ILE A 15 -5.59 -14.20 1.63
CA ILE A 15 -6.12 -13.27 0.62
C ILE A 15 -5.39 -11.92 0.71
N ALA A 16 -4.98 -11.40 -0.45
CA ALA A 16 -4.56 -10.03 -0.63
C ALA A 16 -5.67 -9.23 -1.32
N LEU A 17 -6.20 -8.20 -0.67
CA LEU A 17 -7.20 -7.29 -1.24
C LEU A 17 -6.49 -6.22 -2.07
N LEU A 18 -6.71 -6.24 -3.38
CA LEU A 18 -5.99 -5.41 -4.35
C LEU A 18 -6.95 -4.55 -5.19
N PRO A 19 -6.56 -3.32 -5.58
CA PRO A 19 -7.37 -2.49 -6.47
C PRO A 19 -7.34 -3.01 -7.91
N ASP A 20 -8.48 -2.91 -8.63
CA ASP A 20 -8.60 -3.17 -10.06
C ASP A 20 -9.41 -2.02 -10.73
N PRO A 21 -8.77 -1.20 -11.58
CA PRO A 21 -7.37 -1.27 -12.02
C PRO A 21 -6.36 -0.89 -10.93
N GLY A 22 -5.16 -1.47 -11.00
CA GLY A 22 -4.10 -1.25 -10.03
C GLY A 22 -2.69 -1.44 -10.63
N TYR A 23 -1.68 -1.14 -9.82
CA TYR A 23 -0.29 -1.29 -10.24
C TYR A 23 0.16 -2.76 -10.11
N ILE A 24 0.80 -3.29 -11.16
CA ILE A 24 1.17 -4.71 -11.26
C ILE A 24 2.01 -5.24 -10.09
N ALA A 25 2.78 -4.39 -9.41
CA ALA A 25 3.57 -4.83 -8.27
C ALA A 25 2.73 -5.31 -7.07
N PHE A 26 1.47 -4.92 -6.98
CA PHE A 26 0.57 -5.36 -5.93
C PHE A 26 0.25 -6.85 -6.08
N GLU A 27 -0.14 -7.26 -7.29
CA GLU A 27 -0.37 -8.67 -7.61
C GLU A 27 0.91 -9.50 -7.48
N THR A 28 2.03 -8.99 -8.03
CA THR A 28 3.34 -9.65 -7.91
C THR A 28 3.70 -9.92 -6.45
N SER A 29 3.42 -8.97 -5.55
CA SER A 29 3.65 -9.12 -4.11
C SER A 29 2.84 -10.26 -3.50
N ALA A 30 1.56 -10.36 -3.86
CA ALA A 30 0.69 -11.45 -3.40
C ALA A 30 1.17 -12.80 -3.92
N LEU A 31 1.52 -12.89 -5.21
CA LEU A 31 1.98 -14.13 -5.84
C LEU A 31 3.30 -14.63 -5.22
N PHE A 32 4.23 -13.74 -4.88
CA PHE A 32 5.49 -14.12 -4.21
C PHE A 32 5.26 -14.69 -2.81
N ALA A 33 4.19 -14.28 -2.14
CA ALA A 33 3.77 -14.83 -0.86
C ALA A 33 2.90 -16.10 -0.99
N HIS A 34 2.59 -16.55 -2.21
CA HIS A 34 1.59 -17.58 -2.49
C HIS A 34 0.20 -17.24 -1.94
N ALA A 35 -0.09 -15.95 -1.72
CA ALA A 35 -1.41 -15.45 -1.38
C ALA A 35 -2.31 -15.38 -2.62
N LYS A 36 -3.61 -15.39 -2.39
CA LYS A 36 -4.62 -15.30 -3.44
C LYS A 36 -5.04 -13.84 -3.63
N PRO A 37 -4.81 -13.22 -4.80
CA PRO A 37 -5.35 -11.92 -5.11
C PRO A 37 -6.88 -11.95 -5.09
N TYR A 38 -7.50 -11.00 -4.42
CA TYR A 38 -8.91 -10.66 -4.56
C TYR A 38 -8.98 -9.19 -4.97
N TYR A 39 -9.64 -8.94 -6.10
CA TYR A 39 -9.68 -7.60 -6.67
C TYR A 39 -10.98 -6.89 -6.30
N TYR A 40 -10.87 -5.74 -5.61
CA TYR A 40 -11.98 -4.81 -5.46
C TYR A 40 -11.95 -3.81 -6.62
N ARG A 41 -13.13 -3.61 -7.24
CA ARG A 41 -13.20 -2.79 -8.46
C ARG A 41 -13.25 -1.31 -8.15
N LEU A 42 -12.49 -0.56 -8.96
CA LEU A 42 -12.51 0.90 -9.02
C LEU A 42 -13.16 1.29 -10.35
N THR A 43 -14.32 1.95 -10.30
CA THR A 43 -15.08 2.30 -11.50
C THR A 43 -15.27 3.81 -11.62
N ALA A 44 -15.47 4.30 -12.83
CA ALA A 44 -15.72 5.72 -13.09
C ALA A 44 -17.01 6.21 -12.43
N GLU A 45 -18.01 5.33 -12.28
CA GLU A 45 -19.29 5.64 -11.64
C GLU A 45 -19.13 5.94 -10.14
N ASN A 46 -18.04 5.45 -9.52
CA ASN A 46 -17.70 5.72 -8.12
C ASN A 46 -16.40 6.53 -7.99
N ASP A 47 -16.10 7.40 -8.96
CA ASP A 47 -14.90 8.25 -8.97
C ASP A 47 -13.59 7.47 -8.72
N PHE A 48 -13.55 6.20 -9.13
CA PHE A 48 -12.46 5.25 -8.87
C PHE A 48 -12.11 5.09 -7.38
N LEU A 49 -13.11 5.24 -6.50
CA LEU A 49 -13.00 4.96 -5.08
C LEU A 49 -13.44 3.51 -4.78
N PRO A 50 -12.91 2.87 -3.73
CA PRO A 50 -13.32 1.52 -3.37
C PRO A 50 -14.74 1.51 -2.80
N ASP A 51 -15.49 0.48 -3.16
CA ASP A 51 -16.71 0.06 -2.47
C ASP A 51 -16.40 -1.22 -1.69
N PHE A 52 -15.96 -1.08 -0.46
CA PHE A 52 -15.63 -2.23 0.39
C PHE A 52 -16.86 -3.04 0.80
N SER A 53 -18.07 -2.48 0.71
CA SER A 53 -19.31 -3.20 0.99
C SER A 53 -19.60 -4.31 -0.03
N SER A 54 -19.04 -4.20 -1.22
CA SER A 54 -19.13 -5.20 -2.28
C SER A 54 -18.23 -6.42 -2.06
N VAL A 55 -17.26 -6.34 -1.13
CA VAL A 55 -16.36 -7.45 -0.81
C VAL A 55 -17.04 -8.42 0.16
N PRO A 56 -17.18 -9.73 -0.19
CA PRO A 56 -17.80 -10.70 0.69
C PRO A 56 -17.12 -10.80 2.06
N GLU A 57 -17.90 -10.97 3.11
CA GLU A 57 -17.38 -11.04 4.48
C GLU A 57 -16.38 -12.18 4.69
N GLU A 58 -16.61 -13.33 4.05
CA GLU A 58 -15.69 -14.46 4.09
C GLU A 58 -14.32 -14.16 3.44
N VAL A 59 -14.28 -13.22 2.49
CA VAL A 59 -13.04 -12.72 1.89
C VAL A 59 -12.33 -11.80 2.86
N MET A 60 -13.07 -10.85 3.46
CA MET A 60 -12.53 -9.94 4.48
C MET A 60 -11.90 -10.70 5.66
N LYS A 61 -12.57 -11.75 6.14
CA LYS A 61 -12.07 -12.59 7.26
C LYS A 61 -10.80 -13.39 6.94
N LYS A 62 -10.49 -13.61 5.67
CA LYS A 62 -9.29 -14.31 5.20
C LYS A 62 -8.23 -13.38 4.64
N ALA A 63 -8.51 -12.09 4.62
CA ALA A 63 -7.57 -11.11 4.12
C ALA A 63 -6.39 -10.97 5.10
N ALA A 64 -5.18 -11.06 4.57
CA ALA A 64 -3.95 -10.75 5.31
C ALA A 64 -3.61 -9.26 5.20
N TYR A 65 -3.89 -8.67 4.05
CA TYR A 65 -3.66 -7.24 3.84
C TYR A 65 -4.56 -6.66 2.75
N LEU A 66 -4.77 -5.35 2.85
CA LEU A 66 -5.44 -4.50 1.87
C LEU A 66 -4.42 -3.50 1.31
N VAL A 67 -4.37 -3.34 -0.02
CA VAL A 67 -3.57 -2.30 -0.66
C VAL A 67 -4.47 -1.13 -1.07
N LEU A 68 -4.11 0.09 -0.66
CA LEU A 68 -4.66 1.34 -1.18
C LEU A 68 -3.58 2.06 -1.99
N SER A 69 -3.93 2.66 -3.12
CA SER A 69 -3.01 3.44 -3.94
C SER A 69 -3.66 4.74 -4.36
N TYR A 70 -3.34 5.83 -3.67
CA TYR A 70 -3.88 7.16 -3.95
C TYR A 70 -2.85 8.26 -3.68
N PRO A 71 -2.69 9.24 -4.60
CA PRO A 71 -3.29 9.26 -5.92
C PRO A 71 -2.95 8.01 -6.73
N SER A 72 -3.91 7.46 -7.47
CA SER A 72 -3.83 6.10 -7.99
C SER A 72 -3.13 5.98 -9.34
N ASN A 73 -2.39 4.90 -9.52
CA ASN A 73 -1.89 4.45 -10.81
C ASN A 73 -2.70 3.20 -11.23
N PRO A 74 -3.42 3.19 -12.39
CA PRO A 74 -3.23 4.10 -13.54
C PRO A 74 -4.23 5.26 -13.65
N VAL A 75 -5.25 5.37 -12.79
CA VAL A 75 -6.43 6.22 -13.06
C VAL A 75 -6.29 7.67 -12.56
N GLY A 76 -5.29 7.98 -11.73
CA GLY A 76 -5.03 9.34 -11.25
C GLY A 76 -6.02 9.85 -10.19
N ALA A 77 -6.95 9.03 -9.72
CA ALA A 77 -7.89 9.42 -8.68
C ALA A 77 -7.20 9.71 -7.35
N ALA A 78 -7.69 10.70 -6.60
CA ALA A 78 -7.30 10.96 -5.22
C ALA A 78 -8.38 10.47 -4.25
N ALA A 79 -7.99 9.92 -3.11
CA ALA A 79 -8.95 9.46 -2.11
C ALA A 79 -9.26 10.55 -1.08
N PRO A 80 -10.53 10.80 -0.78
CA PRO A 80 -10.91 11.57 0.39
C PRO A 80 -10.57 10.80 1.67
N LYS A 81 -10.37 11.53 2.76
CA LYS A 81 -9.97 10.97 4.07
C LYS A 81 -10.84 9.79 4.54
N ARG A 82 -12.14 9.84 4.27
CA ARG A 82 -13.09 8.77 4.62
C ARG A 82 -12.72 7.38 4.09
N VAL A 83 -12.03 7.30 2.95
CA VAL A 83 -11.58 6.01 2.39
C VAL A 83 -10.52 5.36 3.27
N TYR A 84 -9.60 6.16 3.78
CA TYR A 84 -8.57 5.68 4.72
C TYR A 84 -9.19 5.30 6.07
N GLU A 85 -10.12 6.13 6.59
CA GLU A 85 -10.83 5.88 7.84
C GLU A 85 -11.66 4.58 7.77
N GLU A 86 -12.33 4.32 6.64
CA GLU A 86 -13.06 3.07 6.40
C GLU A 86 -12.12 1.87 6.36
N ALA A 87 -10.98 1.98 5.67
CA ALA A 87 -9.98 0.90 5.62
C ALA A 87 -9.39 0.59 7.01
N ILE A 88 -9.15 1.61 7.84
CA ILE A 88 -8.70 1.45 9.23
C ILE A 88 -9.74 0.70 10.06
N ALA A 89 -11.00 1.12 9.99
CA ALA A 89 -12.10 0.45 10.70
C ALA A 89 -12.28 -1.02 10.27
N LEU A 90 -12.10 -1.32 8.98
CA LEU A 90 -12.12 -2.69 8.47
C LEU A 90 -10.91 -3.50 8.95
N SER A 91 -9.72 -2.88 8.99
CA SER A 91 -8.51 -3.48 9.57
C SER A 91 -8.72 -3.86 11.03
N GLU A 92 -9.26 -2.97 11.84
CA GLU A 92 -9.60 -3.24 13.24
C GLU A 92 -10.61 -4.38 13.39
N LYS A 93 -11.62 -4.41 12.53
CA LYS A 93 -12.69 -5.42 12.58
C LYS A 93 -12.23 -6.81 12.16
N TYR A 94 -11.40 -6.91 11.13
CA TYR A 94 -11.05 -8.19 10.49
C TYR A 94 -9.61 -8.64 10.73
N GLY A 95 -8.74 -7.76 11.22
CA GLY A 95 -7.36 -8.10 11.60
C GLY A 95 -6.35 -8.09 10.46
N PHE A 96 -6.67 -7.56 9.28
CA PHE A 96 -5.72 -7.43 8.18
C PHE A 96 -4.92 -6.13 8.25
N ALA A 97 -3.72 -6.09 7.66
CA ALA A 97 -2.92 -4.88 7.56
C ALA A 97 -3.35 -4.00 6.37
N VAL A 98 -3.31 -2.67 6.54
CA VAL A 98 -3.48 -1.73 5.43
C VAL A 98 -2.12 -1.29 4.90
N ILE A 99 -1.91 -1.40 3.60
CA ILE A 99 -0.71 -0.94 2.91
C ILE A 99 -1.09 0.16 1.93
N ALA A 100 -0.69 1.38 2.22
CA ALA A 100 -0.91 2.51 1.34
C ALA A 100 0.32 2.73 0.43
N ASP A 101 0.09 2.86 -0.87
CA ASP A 101 1.09 3.29 -1.86
C ASP A 101 0.86 4.76 -2.20
N ASN A 102 1.70 5.62 -1.66
CA ASN A 102 1.60 7.07 -1.78
C ASN A 102 2.79 7.62 -2.60
N ALA A 103 2.89 7.16 -3.83
CA ALA A 103 3.98 7.57 -4.72
C ALA A 103 3.73 8.92 -5.42
N TYR A 104 2.51 9.48 -5.35
CA TYR A 104 2.10 10.62 -6.16
C TYR A 104 1.50 11.79 -5.35
N SER A 105 1.55 11.75 -4.02
CA SER A 105 0.96 12.80 -3.16
C SER A 105 1.45 14.21 -3.47
N ASP A 106 2.72 14.35 -3.87
CA ASP A 106 3.31 15.63 -4.19
C ASP A 106 2.98 16.13 -5.62
N ILE A 107 2.28 15.30 -6.41
CA ILE A 107 1.87 15.62 -7.78
C ILE A 107 0.34 15.76 -7.82
N CYS A 108 -0.17 16.69 -7.03
CA CYS A 108 -1.58 17.08 -7.05
C CYS A 108 -1.69 18.48 -7.65
N TYR A 109 -2.50 18.61 -8.70
CA TYR A 109 -2.69 19.89 -9.39
C TYR A 109 -3.83 20.71 -8.76
N ASP A 110 -4.80 20.02 -8.15
CA ASP A 110 -5.93 20.61 -7.46
C ASP A 110 -6.04 20.02 -6.06
N GLY A 111 -5.84 20.84 -5.02
CA GLY A 111 -5.92 20.41 -3.63
C GLY A 111 -4.61 19.82 -3.09
N GLU A 112 -4.70 19.08 -1.98
CA GLU A 112 -3.58 18.42 -1.33
C GLU A 112 -3.67 16.90 -1.55
N GLY A 113 -2.51 16.26 -1.78
CA GLY A 113 -2.41 14.81 -1.75
C GLY A 113 -2.72 14.28 -0.35
N GLY A 114 -3.59 13.28 -0.27
CA GLY A 114 -3.91 12.62 0.99
C GLY A 114 -2.78 11.72 1.48
N SER A 115 -2.78 11.44 2.79
CA SER A 115 -1.92 10.41 3.38
C SER A 115 -2.75 9.52 4.30
N PHE A 116 -2.58 8.22 4.20
CA PHE A 116 -3.16 7.25 5.12
C PHE A 116 -2.71 7.53 6.55
N LEU A 117 -1.43 7.83 6.75
CA LEU A 117 -0.87 8.12 8.08
C LEU A 117 -1.37 9.42 8.72
N ALA A 118 -2.05 10.28 7.97
CA ALA A 118 -2.72 11.46 8.54
C ALA A 118 -4.05 11.11 9.25
N CYS A 119 -4.50 9.86 9.18
CA CYS A 119 -5.71 9.39 9.84
C CYS A 119 -5.39 8.81 11.23
N GLU A 120 -6.30 9.03 12.18
CA GLU A 120 -6.21 8.41 13.50
C GLU A 120 -6.26 6.88 13.39
N GLY A 121 -5.43 6.16 14.16
CA GLY A 121 -5.32 4.70 14.12
C GLY A 121 -4.51 4.13 12.95
N ALA A 122 -4.12 4.94 11.97
CA ALA A 122 -3.41 4.45 10.78
C ALA A 122 -2.09 3.74 11.10
N ALA A 123 -1.32 4.28 12.05
CA ALA A 123 -0.03 3.70 12.46
C ALA A 123 -0.19 2.34 13.17
N ASP A 124 -1.36 2.05 13.73
CA ASP A 124 -1.66 0.74 14.29
C ASP A 124 -2.21 -0.21 13.21
N ALA A 125 -2.99 0.30 12.27
CA ALA A 125 -3.64 -0.48 11.22
C ALA A 125 -2.70 -0.90 10.08
N GLY A 126 -1.59 -0.15 9.82
CA GLY A 126 -0.78 -0.47 8.67
C GLY A 126 0.44 0.42 8.45
N ALA A 127 0.85 0.54 7.19
CA ALA A 127 2.00 1.35 6.79
C ALA A 127 1.81 1.96 5.39
N GLU A 128 2.55 3.02 5.14
CA GLU A 128 2.51 3.80 3.91
C GLU A 128 3.88 3.84 3.25
N PHE A 129 3.91 3.55 1.94
CA PHE A 129 5.09 3.70 1.10
C PHE A 129 5.12 5.09 0.47
N PHE A 130 6.25 5.76 0.61
CA PHE A 130 6.58 7.00 -0.10
C PHE A 130 7.72 6.77 -1.07
N SER A 131 7.67 7.41 -2.23
CA SER A 131 8.67 7.24 -3.28
C SER A 131 9.23 8.58 -3.71
N LEU A 132 10.55 8.70 -3.77
CA LEU A 132 11.21 9.88 -4.35
C LEU A 132 11.20 9.86 -5.89
N SER A 133 10.79 8.74 -6.48
CA SER A 133 10.82 8.54 -7.94
C SER A 133 10.02 9.58 -8.72
N LYS A 134 8.87 10.03 -8.16
CA LYS A 134 7.94 10.92 -8.85
C LYS A 134 8.09 12.36 -8.37
N SER A 135 8.12 12.58 -7.05
CA SER A 135 8.23 13.91 -6.45
C SER A 135 9.54 14.64 -6.84
N PHE A 136 10.63 13.89 -7.05
CA PHE A 136 11.96 14.44 -7.33
C PHE A 136 12.53 14.02 -8.70
N ASP A 137 11.69 13.42 -9.57
CA ASP A 137 12.11 12.92 -10.89
C ASP A 137 13.34 11.98 -10.85
N THR A 138 13.45 11.19 -9.76
CA THR A 138 14.60 10.34 -9.48
C THR A 138 14.27 8.85 -9.68
N THR A 139 13.43 8.52 -10.66
CA THR A 139 12.94 7.14 -10.88
C THR A 139 14.07 6.11 -10.98
N GLY A 140 15.21 6.46 -11.58
CA GLY A 140 16.39 5.60 -11.71
C GLY A 140 17.13 5.33 -10.40
N ALA A 141 16.99 6.17 -9.39
CA ALA A 141 17.67 6.04 -8.10
C ALA A 141 17.12 4.87 -7.25
N ARG A 142 15.91 4.40 -7.51
CA ARG A 142 15.26 3.26 -6.83
C ARG A 142 15.17 3.42 -5.32
N ILE A 143 14.78 4.62 -4.85
CA ILE A 143 14.66 4.93 -3.42
C ILE A 143 13.23 5.24 -3.03
N SER A 144 12.82 4.64 -1.93
CA SER A 144 11.52 4.82 -1.26
C SER A 144 11.66 4.49 0.22
N PHE A 145 10.71 4.89 1.03
CA PHE A 145 10.68 4.55 2.44
C PHE A 145 9.29 4.08 2.86
N LEU A 146 9.25 3.28 3.92
CA LEU A 146 8.04 2.73 4.54
C LEU A 146 7.93 3.30 5.95
N ILE A 147 6.78 3.87 6.27
CA ILE A 147 6.46 4.43 7.59
C ILE A 147 5.14 3.83 8.06
N GLY A 148 4.98 3.63 9.36
CA GLY A 148 3.74 3.15 9.97
C GLY A 148 3.97 2.18 11.11
N ASN A 149 3.16 1.14 11.20
CA ASN A 149 3.19 0.14 12.26
C ASN A 149 4.60 -0.41 12.52
N GLU A 150 5.07 -0.32 13.75
CA GLU A 150 6.45 -0.67 14.13
C GLU A 150 6.78 -2.14 13.85
N ALA A 151 5.85 -3.05 14.16
CA ALA A 151 6.06 -4.48 13.94
C ALA A 151 6.17 -4.80 12.45
N LEU A 152 5.32 -4.18 11.61
CA LEU A 152 5.32 -4.33 10.16
C LEU A 152 6.62 -3.77 9.57
N VAL A 153 6.99 -2.53 9.91
CA VAL A 153 8.23 -1.90 9.44
C VAL A 153 9.46 -2.70 9.89
N GLY A 154 9.45 -3.20 11.14
CA GLY A 154 10.49 -4.06 11.66
C GLY A 154 10.61 -5.40 10.92
N ALA A 155 9.49 -6.04 10.58
CA ALA A 155 9.47 -7.26 9.78
C ALA A 155 9.99 -7.00 8.35
N PHE A 156 9.55 -5.91 7.73
CA PHE A 156 10.00 -5.51 6.41
C PHE A 156 11.51 -5.21 6.38
N ARG A 157 12.02 -4.52 7.40
CA ARG A 157 13.46 -4.26 7.56
C ARG A 157 14.25 -5.56 7.66
N ARG A 158 13.78 -6.56 8.44
CA ARG A 158 14.42 -7.87 8.54
C ARG A 158 14.43 -8.59 7.20
N LEU A 159 13.32 -8.65 6.47
CA LEU A 159 13.26 -9.23 5.13
C LEU A 159 14.29 -8.57 4.20
N ARG A 160 14.28 -7.23 4.13
CA ARG A 160 15.15 -6.48 3.23
C ARG A 160 16.63 -6.68 3.54
N SER A 161 17.00 -6.79 4.82
CA SER A 161 18.38 -7.03 5.23
C SER A 161 18.94 -8.38 4.74
N GLN A 162 18.06 -9.38 4.52
CA GLN A 162 18.45 -10.70 4.02
C GLN A 162 18.25 -10.84 2.51
N TYR A 163 17.34 -10.06 1.91
CA TYR A 163 17.00 -10.16 0.50
C TYR A 163 17.90 -9.25 -0.38
N ASP A 164 18.07 -7.99 0.02
CA ASP A 164 18.85 -6.99 -0.74
C ASP A 164 20.19 -6.66 -0.11
N PHE A 165 20.44 -7.09 1.13
CA PHE A 165 21.61 -6.77 1.98
C PHE A 165 21.77 -5.29 2.33
N GLY A 166 21.28 -4.39 1.52
CA GLY A 166 21.30 -2.94 1.75
C GLY A 166 21.09 -2.15 0.47
N MET A 167 20.80 -0.89 0.65
CA MET A 167 20.69 0.06 -0.44
C MET A 167 22.04 0.72 -0.71
N PHE A 168 22.33 1.02 -1.96
CA PHE A 168 23.55 1.71 -2.37
C PHE A 168 23.70 3.05 -1.61
N ALA A 169 24.78 3.19 -0.83
CA ALA A 169 24.96 4.29 0.10
C ALA A 169 24.88 5.70 -0.54
N PRO A 170 25.44 5.95 -1.76
CA PRO A 170 25.29 7.24 -2.42
C PRO A 170 23.83 7.64 -2.69
N VAL A 171 22.94 6.67 -3.00
CA VAL A 171 21.53 6.94 -3.19
C VAL A 171 20.84 7.29 -1.87
N GLN A 172 21.25 6.67 -0.77
CA GLN A 172 20.75 7.04 0.56
C GLN A 172 21.18 8.46 0.94
N ALA A 173 22.44 8.81 0.69
CA ALA A 173 22.96 10.18 0.95
C ALA A 173 22.27 11.24 0.06
N MET A 174 21.88 10.88 -1.15
CA MET A 174 21.12 11.77 -2.04
C MET A 174 19.71 12.06 -1.50
N ALA A 175 19.12 11.15 -0.74
CA ALA A 175 17.74 11.23 -0.26
C ALA A 175 17.59 12.01 1.06
N VAL A 176 18.68 12.48 1.67
CA VAL A 176 18.75 13.26 2.91
C VAL A 176 19.08 14.71 2.61
#